data_d74678b9e7fd80b059918950c7621a08
#
_entry.id   d74678b9e7fd80b059918950c7621a08
#
_cell.length_a   1.000
_cell.length_b   1.000
_cell.length_c   1.000
_cell.angle_alpha   90.00
_cell.angle_beta   90.00
_cell.angle_gamma   90.00
#
_symmetry.space_group_name_H-M   'P 1'
#
loop_
_entity.id
_entity.type
_entity.pdbx_description
1 polymer ?
#
loop_
_entity_poly.entity_id
_entity_poly.type
_entity_poly.pdbx_seq_one_letter_code
_entity_poly.pdbx_strand_id
1 'polypeptide(L)'
;MTSYLDAGDLLVLATAVAGGDLVVRDLGLLDTAAYRPRATVLGMEAYPTLWLKAAAILESVVRTRPLAEGNWRLGWVAAVTLCDVNGWWVDAEEDDALELVRAVDREQMELSEVASHLETWAEAKDE
;
A
#
# COMPACT_ATOMS: atom_id res chain seq x y z
N MET A 1 3.18 -0.30 -18.72
CA MET A 1 4.18 0.20 -17.75
C MET A 1 3.49 0.60 -16.46
N THR A 2 4.05 0.19 -15.34
CA THR A 2 3.48 0.49 -14.02
C THR A 2 3.76 1.93 -13.60
N SER A 3 2.74 2.62 -13.13
CA SER A 3 2.91 3.92 -12.48
C SER A 3 3.10 3.72 -10.99
N TYR A 4 4.02 4.46 -10.39
CA TYR A 4 4.36 4.32 -8.96
C TYR A 4 4.02 5.59 -8.19
N LEU A 5 3.88 5.43 -6.88
CA LEU A 5 3.75 6.55 -5.95
C LEU A 5 5.13 6.89 -5.39
N ASP A 6 5.39 8.17 -5.15
CA ASP A 6 6.62 8.59 -4.47
C ASP A 6 6.31 9.03 -3.03
N ALA A 7 7.32 9.42 -2.29
CA ALA A 7 7.15 9.85 -0.90
C ALA A 7 6.22 11.07 -0.78
N GLY A 8 6.28 11.98 -1.75
CA GLY A 8 5.39 13.15 -1.80
C GLY A 8 3.93 12.74 -1.94
N ASP A 9 3.65 11.73 -2.78
CA ASP A 9 2.31 11.19 -2.93
C ASP A 9 1.83 10.58 -1.62
N LEU A 10 2.69 9.84 -0.92
CA LEU A 10 2.33 9.24 0.37
C LEU A 10 2.06 10.32 1.42
N LEU A 11 2.79 11.44 1.40
CA LEU A 11 2.52 12.55 2.30
C LEU A 11 1.16 13.19 2.03
N VAL A 12 0.77 13.34 0.77
CA VAL A 12 -0.56 13.83 0.40
C VAL A 12 -1.65 12.91 0.93
N LEU A 13 -1.48 11.60 0.71
CA LEU A 13 -2.44 10.61 1.22
C LEU A 13 -2.49 10.61 2.75
N ALA A 14 -1.34 10.68 3.41
CA ALA A 14 -1.24 10.72 4.86
C ALA A 14 -1.96 11.94 5.43
N THR A 15 -1.80 13.10 4.81
CA THR A 15 -2.48 14.32 5.21
C THR A 15 -4.00 14.16 5.12
N ALA A 16 -4.47 13.53 4.04
CA ALA A 16 -5.90 13.29 3.84
C ALA A 16 -6.49 12.37 4.91
N VAL A 17 -5.78 11.29 5.26
CA VAL A 17 -6.30 10.33 6.25
C VAL A 17 -6.15 10.82 7.69
N ALA A 18 -5.19 11.69 7.97
CA ALA A 18 -4.94 12.21 9.31
C ALA A 18 -5.88 13.37 9.69
N GLY A 19 -6.56 13.97 8.72
CA GLY A 19 -7.48 15.07 9.00
C GLY A 19 -6.81 16.33 9.52
N GLY A 20 -5.54 16.54 9.22
CA GLY A 20 -4.81 17.75 9.60
C GLY A 20 -3.83 17.61 10.76
N ASP A 21 -3.92 16.53 11.52
CA ASP A 21 -3.03 16.30 12.69
C ASP A 21 -1.91 15.32 12.34
N LEU A 22 -1.38 15.44 11.13
CA LEU A 22 -0.34 14.54 10.66
C LEU A 22 0.98 14.78 11.39
N VAL A 23 1.52 13.69 11.96
CA VAL A 23 2.88 13.68 12.50
C VAL A 23 3.65 12.55 11.82
N VAL A 24 4.66 12.91 11.03
CA VAL A 24 5.55 11.93 10.41
C VAL A 24 6.63 11.57 11.41
N ARG A 25 6.67 10.28 11.77
CA ARG A 25 7.66 9.78 12.73
C ARG A 25 9.01 9.58 12.07
N ASP A 26 9.01 9.09 10.83
CA ASP A 26 10.26 8.79 10.11
C ASP A 26 10.03 8.95 8.60
N LEU A 27 10.56 10.01 8.05
CA LEU A 27 10.41 10.32 6.63
C LEU A 27 11.16 9.31 5.75
N GLY A 28 12.27 8.77 6.22
CA GLY A 28 13.03 7.76 5.50
C GLY A 28 12.25 6.46 5.32
N LEU A 29 11.46 6.07 6.32
CA LEU A 29 10.59 4.89 6.23
C LEU A 29 9.48 5.12 5.22
N LEU A 30 8.96 6.35 5.13
CA LEU A 30 7.95 6.69 4.14
C LEU A 30 8.52 6.58 2.72
N ASP A 31 9.73 7.08 2.51
CA ASP A 31 10.42 7.00 1.24
C ASP A 31 10.70 5.54 0.85
N THR A 32 11.17 4.74 1.80
CA THR A 32 11.42 3.31 1.59
C THR A 32 10.14 2.56 1.17
N ALA A 33 9.02 2.86 1.84
CA ALA A 33 7.75 2.24 1.51
C ALA A 33 7.31 2.59 0.08
N ALA A 34 7.47 3.85 -0.31
CA ALA A 34 7.12 4.31 -1.65
C ALA A 34 7.97 3.62 -2.73
N TYR A 35 9.25 3.39 -2.44
CA TYR A 35 10.18 2.75 -3.40
C TYR A 35 9.98 1.24 -3.50
N ARG A 36 9.58 0.58 -2.43
CA ARG A 36 9.54 -0.88 -2.35
C ARG A 36 8.84 -1.56 -3.54
N PRO A 37 7.69 -1.09 -4.04
CA PRO A 37 7.02 -1.76 -5.17
C PRO A 37 7.86 -1.88 -6.43
N ARG A 38 8.84 -0.99 -6.63
CA ARG A 38 9.71 -1.00 -7.82
C ARG A 38 11.03 -1.71 -7.61
N ALA A 39 11.23 -2.33 -6.45
CA ALA A 39 12.50 -2.96 -6.12
C ALA A 39 12.85 -4.10 -7.10
N THR A 40 14.14 -4.24 -7.38
CA THR A 40 14.65 -5.32 -8.20
C THR A 40 15.69 -6.11 -7.43
N VAL A 41 15.81 -7.40 -7.78
CA VAL A 41 16.84 -8.29 -7.25
C VAL A 41 17.49 -8.95 -8.45
N LEU A 42 18.80 -8.75 -8.61
CA LEU A 42 19.57 -9.27 -9.75
C LEU A 42 18.95 -8.88 -11.09
N GLY A 43 18.48 -7.64 -11.20
CA GLY A 43 17.89 -7.10 -12.43
C GLY A 43 16.46 -7.52 -12.70
N MET A 44 15.85 -8.32 -11.82
CA MET A 44 14.47 -8.78 -11.99
C MET A 44 13.57 -8.09 -10.96
N GLU A 45 12.32 -7.82 -11.34
CA GLU A 45 11.36 -7.23 -10.41
C GLU A 45 11.14 -8.15 -9.20
N ALA A 46 11.30 -7.59 -8.00
CA ALA A 46 11.03 -8.33 -6.77
C ALA A 46 9.53 -8.63 -6.61
N TYR A 47 8.68 -7.73 -7.10
CA TYR A 47 7.23 -7.85 -7.05
C TYR A 47 6.67 -7.71 -8.46
N PRO A 48 6.59 -8.83 -9.23
CA PRO A 48 6.33 -8.74 -10.67
C PRO A 48 4.89 -8.41 -11.08
N THR A 49 3.93 -8.55 -10.16
CA THR A 49 2.53 -8.21 -10.47
C THR A 49 2.11 -6.92 -9.75
N LEU A 50 1.11 -6.24 -10.28
CA LEU A 50 0.55 -5.06 -9.62
C LEU A 50 0.08 -5.40 -8.20
N TRP A 51 -0.54 -6.57 -8.03
CA TRP A 51 -1.09 -7.02 -6.75
C TRP A 51 0.00 -7.23 -5.71
N LEU A 52 1.13 -7.79 -6.10
CA LEU A 52 2.29 -7.94 -5.22
C LEU A 52 2.91 -6.58 -4.90
N LYS A 53 2.95 -5.67 -5.86
CA LYS A 53 3.44 -4.32 -5.63
C LYS A 53 2.57 -3.56 -4.62
N ALA A 54 1.24 -3.67 -4.76
CA ALA A 54 0.30 -3.05 -3.83
C ALA A 54 0.39 -3.69 -2.43
N ALA A 55 0.53 -5.01 -2.38
CA ALA A 55 0.73 -5.73 -1.11
C ALA A 55 2.03 -5.27 -0.44
N ALA A 56 3.09 -5.06 -1.21
CA ALA A 56 4.39 -4.64 -0.68
C ALA A 56 4.34 -3.24 -0.06
N ILE A 57 3.67 -2.28 -0.69
CA ILE A 57 3.58 -0.94 -0.13
C ILE A 57 2.71 -0.95 1.14
N LEU A 58 1.62 -1.70 1.13
CA LEU A 58 0.76 -1.86 2.31
C LEU A 58 1.56 -2.43 3.49
N GLU A 59 2.23 -3.55 3.28
CA GLU A 59 3.03 -4.19 4.31
C GLU A 59 4.11 -3.26 4.86
N SER A 60 4.80 -2.56 3.98
CA SER A 60 5.88 -1.67 4.36
C SER A 60 5.38 -0.54 5.27
N VAL A 61 4.27 0.12 4.90
CA VAL A 61 3.71 1.20 5.70
C VAL A 61 3.19 0.68 7.04
N VAL A 62 2.44 -0.41 7.02
CA VAL A 62 1.78 -0.92 8.23
C VAL A 62 2.80 -1.42 9.24
N ARG A 63 3.84 -2.11 8.78
CA ARG A 63 4.81 -2.74 9.67
C ARG A 63 5.93 -1.81 10.12
N THR A 64 6.38 -0.88 9.29
CA THR A 64 7.46 0.03 9.67
C THR A 64 6.98 1.29 10.36
N ARG A 65 5.71 1.63 10.20
CA ARG A 65 5.05 2.73 10.92
C ARG A 65 5.75 4.09 10.75
N PRO A 66 5.76 4.62 9.51
CA PRO A 66 6.38 5.93 9.25
C PRO A 66 5.66 7.11 9.90
N LEU A 67 4.38 6.93 10.28
CA LEU A 67 3.60 7.96 10.95
C LEU A 67 3.51 7.67 12.45
N ALA A 68 3.28 8.71 13.25
CA ALA A 68 2.98 8.53 14.66
C ALA A 68 1.65 7.77 14.84
N GLU A 69 0.65 8.10 14.03
CA GLU A 69 -0.65 7.45 14.03
C GLU A 69 -1.19 7.40 12.60
N GLY A 70 -2.09 6.44 12.34
CA GLY A 70 -2.76 6.34 11.05
C GLY A 70 -2.06 5.44 10.03
N ASN A 71 -1.09 4.64 10.45
CA ASN A 71 -0.35 3.76 9.53
C ASN A 71 -1.23 2.71 8.86
N TRP A 72 -2.25 2.19 9.55
CA TRP A 72 -3.17 1.23 8.94
C TRP A 72 -3.94 1.87 7.79
N ARG A 73 -4.47 3.08 8.02
CA ARG A 73 -5.20 3.82 6.99
C ARG A 73 -4.30 4.17 5.82
N LEU A 74 -3.10 4.68 6.11
CA LEU A 74 -2.17 5.05 5.05
C LEU A 74 -1.79 3.82 4.23
N GLY A 75 -1.48 2.70 4.88
CA GLY A 75 -1.11 1.47 4.17
C GLY A 75 -2.20 1.01 3.21
N TRP A 76 -3.44 0.98 3.68
CA TRP A 76 -4.58 0.61 2.84
C TRP A 76 -4.78 1.58 1.68
N VAL A 77 -4.83 2.88 1.97
CA VAL A 77 -5.06 3.90 0.94
C VAL A 77 -3.92 3.92 -0.07
N ALA A 78 -2.68 3.72 0.37
CA ALA A 78 -1.53 3.64 -0.55
C ALA A 78 -1.67 2.46 -1.51
N ALA A 79 -2.05 1.29 -1.00
CA ALA A 79 -2.25 0.11 -1.84
C ALA A 79 -3.37 0.33 -2.86
N VAL A 80 -4.51 0.84 -2.40
CA VAL A 80 -5.66 1.13 -3.27
C VAL A 80 -5.32 2.19 -4.31
N THR A 81 -4.59 3.23 -3.92
CA THR A 81 -4.19 4.30 -4.84
C THR A 81 -3.20 3.80 -5.89
N LEU A 82 -2.27 2.93 -5.49
CA LEU A 82 -1.35 2.33 -6.46
C LEU A 82 -2.11 1.53 -7.51
N CYS A 83 -3.11 0.77 -7.10
CA CYS A 83 -3.97 0.05 -8.06
C CYS A 83 -4.75 1.01 -8.93
N ASP A 84 -5.29 2.08 -8.34
CA ASP A 84 -6.10 3.09 -9.03
C ASP A 84 -5.32 3.77 -10.16
N VAL A 85 -4.11 4.21 -9.90
CA VAL A 85 -3.30 4.88 -10.93
C VAL A 85 -2.83 3.92 -12.02
N ASN A 86 -3.01 2.62 -11.81
CA ASN A 86 -2.70 1.59 -12.79
C ASN A 86 -3.95 0.95 -13.41
N GLY A 87 -5.10 1.59 -13.26
CA GLY A 87 -6.31 1.21 -13.98
C GLY A 87 -7.26 0.25 -13.26
N TRP A 88 -7.14 0.11 -11.94
CA TRP A 88 -7.97 -0.84 -11.18
C TRP A 88 -8.58 -0.22 -9.94
N TRP A 89 -9.89 -0.40 -9.78
CA TRP A 89 -10.59 -0.09 -8.54
C TRP A 89 -10.46 -1.27 -7.59
N VAL A 90 -10.06 -1.03 -6.35
CA VAL A 90 -10.13 -2.06 -5.31
C VAL A 90 -11.32 -1.74 -4.43
N ASP A 91 -12.32 -2.62 -4.46
CA ASP A 91 -13.57 -2.44 -3.74
C ASP A 91 -13.71 -3.57 -2.71
N ALA A 92 -13.50 -3.25 -1.46
CA ALA A 92 -13.62 -4.19 -0.35
C ALA A 92 -14.56 -3.61 0.70
N GLU A 93 -15.32 -4.49 1.35
CA GLU A 93 -16.07 -4.08 2.52
C GLU A 93 -15.10 -3.56 3.58
N GLU A 94 -15.52 -2.55 4.33
CA GLU A 94 -14.65 -1.91 5.32
C GLU A 94 -14.08 -2.91 6.33
N ASP A 95 -14.91 -3.83 6.82
CA ASP A 95 -14.48 -4.83 7.79
C ASP A 95 -13.45 -5.79 7.20
N ASP A 96 -13.60 -6.16 5.93
CA ASP A 96 -12.67 -7.06 5.25
C ASP A 96 -11.32 -6.37 5.03
N ALA A 97 -11.33 -5.10 4.66
CA ALA A 97 -10.11 -4.31 4.49
C ALA A 97 -9.37 -4.17 5.83
N LEU A 98 -10.11 -3.87 6.89
CA LEU A 98 -9.54 -3.72 8.23
C LEU A 98 -8.93 -5.03 8.72
N GLU A 99 -9.60 -6.15 8.47
CA GLU A 99 -9.10 -7.46 8.88
C GLU A 99 -7.84 -7.84 8.13
N LEU A 100 -7.77 -7.52 6.83
CA LEU A 100 -6.56 -7.74 6.04
C LEU A 100 -5.38 -6.96 6.62
N VAL A 101 -5.57 -5.67 6.88
CA VAL A 101 -4.53 -4.81 7.41
C VAL A 101 -4.07 -5.30 8.78
N ARG A 102 -5.01 -5.72 9.62
CA ARG A 102 -4.69 -6.28 10.94
C ARG A 102 -3.83 -7.53 10.81
N ALA A 103 -4.19 -8.43 9.90
CA ALA A 103 -3.43 -9.65 9.67
C ALA A 103 -2.00 -9.36 9.20
N VAL A 104 -1.84 -8.36 8.34
CA VAL A 104 -0.51 -7.91 7.88
C VAL A 104 0.30 -7.37 9.05
N ASP A 105 -0.30 -6.51 9.87
CA ASP A 105 0.38 -5.92 11.03
C ASP A 105 0.85 -6.99 12.01
N ARG A 106 0.08 -8.05 12.18
CA ARG A 106 0.38 -9.15 13.10
C ARG A 106 1.22 -10.26 12.47
N GLU A 107 1.69 -10.07 11.25
CA GLU A 107 2.49 -11.06 10.51
C GLU A 107 1.79 -12.41 10.38
N GLN A 108 0.45 -12.37 10.21
CA GLN A 108 -0.39 -13.57 10.09
C GLN A 108 -0.77 -13.87 8.64
N MET A 109 -0.30 -13.07 7.69
CA MET A 109 -0.62 -13.24 6.29
C MET A 109 0.62 -12.96 5.44
N GLU A 110 0.93 -13.87 4.54
CA GLU A 110 2.05 -13.70 3.63
C GLU A 110 1.69 -12.74 2.50
N LEU A 111 2.72 -12.16 1.89
CA LEU A 111 2.55 -11.15 0.84
C LEU A 111 1.72 -11.68 -0.33
N SER A 112 1.93 -12.94 -0.72
CA SER A 112 1.17 -13.56 -1.80
C SER A 112 -0.32 -13.67 -1.48
N GLU A 113 -0.67 -13.90 -0.23
CA GLU A 113 -2.07 -13.93 0.20
C GLU A 113 -2.71 -12.55 0.17
N VAL A 114 -1.97 -11.53 0.62
CA VAL A 114 -2.41 -10.14 0.56
C VAL A 114 -2.70 -9.76 -0.90
N ALA A 115 -1.76 -10.11 -1.78
CA ALA A 115 -1.90 -9.85 -3.22
C ALA A 115 -3.14 -10.52 -3.80
N SER A 116 -3.42 -11.77 -3.40
CA SER A 116 -4.59 -12.50 -3.86
C SER A 116 -5.90 -11.84 -3.44
N HIS A 117 -5.97 -11.34 -2.20
CA HIS A 117 -7.15 -10.62 -1.74
C HIS A 117 -7.35 -9.33 -2.53
N LEU A 118 -6.29 -8.56 -2.75
CA LEU A 118 -6.40 -7.31 -3.52
C LEU A 118 -6.88 -7.59 -4.94
N GLU A 119 -6.36 -8.62 -5.57
CA GLU A 119 -6.76 -9.01 -6.92
C GLU A 119 -8.23 -9.43 -6.96
N THR A 120 -8.68 -10.18 -5.97
CA THR A 120 -10.07 -10.63 -5.86
C THR A 120 -11.05 -9.45 -5.76
N TRP A 121 -10.65 -8.40 -5.04
CA TRP A 121 -11.49 -7.22 -4.85
C TRP A 121 -11.35 -6.19 -5.98
N ALA A 122 -10.47 -6.43 -6.93
CA ALA A 122 -10.17 -5.46 -7.99
C ALA A 122 -11.15 -5.57 -9.14
N GLU A 123 -11.52 -4.40 -9.68
CA GLU A 123 -12.32 -4.26 -10.88
C GLU A 123 -11.59 -3.36 -11.85
N ALA A 124 -11.51 -3.75 -13.12
CA ALA A 124 -10.87 -2.93 -14.13
C ALA A 124 -11.70 -1.66 -14.35
N LYS A 125 -11.02 -0.53 -14.48
CA LYS A 125 -11.69 0.72 -14.81
C LYS A 125 -12.18 0.69 -16.24
N ASP A 126 -13.39 1.18 -16.45
CA ASP A 126 -13.92 1.36 -17.80
C ASP A 126 -13.25 2.57 -18.46
N GLU A 127 -13.05 2.46 -19.73
CA GLU A 127 -12.48 3.54 -20.55
C GLU A 127 -13.50 4.60 -20.89
#